data_5cad1645c67d592efeb62700210d004c
#
_entry.id   5cad1645c67d592efeb62700210d004c
#
_cell.length_a   1.000
_cell.length_b   1.000
_cell.length_c   1.000
_cell.angle_alpha   90.00
_cell.angle_beta   90.00
_cell.angle_gamma   90.00
#
_symmetry.space_group_name_H-M   'P 1'
#
loop_
_entity.id
_entity.type
_entity.pdbx_description
1 polymer ?
#
loop_
_entity_poly.entity_id
_entity_poly.type
_entity_poly.pdbx_seq_one_letter_code
_entity_poly.pdbx_strand_id
1 'polypeptide(L)'
;TALQGKVAGVEISSSDGGIFGAAKIQIRGASTMGNNNQPIYVVDGVILDNNVSGNDDLNWGSNSSDYGNELKNLNPDDFETVSVLKGAAATALYGSRGLNGAVVITTKSGKGGSGLGISFSQTFGIDHAYKTPDIQTVYGDGPYVGRYDADGDGNIWQPTQFQVNSAGQHTLIGTWGTGFGPKYDGSQIENYDGTMTTYSPHKNNMLDMYQIGFNTNTNLAIHGGNDKTTFYASMSYKHAESTTPNNTFERYSFLVKATHKLNDWVDVAASVNFSNSTPRNAARNIGENFVNGTWTPNYDPQYFRNKYLGEHGGVASTDY
;
A
#
# COMPACT_ATOMS: atom_id res chain seq x y z
N THR A 1 10.19 -1.77 -7.38
CA THR A 1 9.88 -1.98 -8.79
C THR A 1 11.11 -2.07 -9.70
N ALA A 2 12.30 -2.32 -9.12
CA ALA A 2 13.54 -2.45 -9.90
C ALA A 2 13.50 -3.60 -10.93
N LEU A 3 12.63 -4.59 -10.76
CA LEU A 3 12.46 -5.75 -11.65
C LEU A 3 11.31 -5.60 -12.64
N GLN A 4 10.39 -4.65 -12.44
CA GLN A 4 9.21 -4.50 -13.27
C GLN A 4 9.59 -4.14 -14.71
N GLY A 5 9.12 -4.93 -15.66
CA GLY A 5 9.43 -4.74 -17.09
C GLY A 5 10.84 -5.15 -17.53
N LYS A 6 11.73 -5.58 -16.59
CA LYS A 6 13.12 -5.96 -16.92
C LYS A 6 13.33 -7.47 -17.06
N VAL A 7 12.42 -8.27 -16.52
CA VAL A 7 12.54 -9.74 -16.56
C VAL A 7 11.32 -10.32 -17.26
N ALA A 8 11.55 -11.01 -18.38
CA ALA A 8 10.47 -11.62 -19.14
C ALA A 8 9.73 -12.70 -18.33
N GLY A 9 8.39 -12.65 -18.34
CA GLY A 9 7.53 -13.59 -17.62
C GLY A 9 7.47 -13.36 -16.12
N VAL A 10 7.85 -12.17 -15.65
CA VAL A 10 7.65 -11.71 -14.27
C VAL A 10 6.64 -10.58 -14.26
N GLU A 11 5.55 -10.78 -13.57
CA GLU A 11 4.52 -9.78 -13.31
C GLU A 11 4.65 -9.31 -11.86
N ILE A 12 4.64 -7.99 -11.66
CA ILE A 12 4.72 -7.38 -10.34
C ILE A 12 3.52 -6.46 -10.19
N SER A 13 2.66 -6.76 -9.24
CA SER A 13 1.54 -5.91 -8.83
C SER A 13 1.74 -5.45 -7.40
N SER A 14 1.38 -4.22 -7.12
CA SER A 14 1.32 -3.69 -5.75
C SER A 14 0.01 -4.12 -5.09
N SER A 15 0.06 -4.36 -3.79
CA SER A 15 -1.15 -4.54 -2.99
C SER A 15 -1.77 -3.18 -2.61
N ASP A 16 -2.95 -3.23 -2.02
CA ASP A 16 -3.67 -2.06 -1.51
C ASP A 16 -3.05 -1.47 -0.23
N GLY A 17 -2.00 -2.09 0.33
CA GLY A 17 -1.32 -1.63 1.55
C GLY A 17 -0.57 -0.31 1.45
N GLY A 18 -0.57 0.31 0.27
CA GLY A 18 0.10 1.59 0.04
C GLY A 18 1.62 1.46 -0.09
N ILE A 19 2.35 2.40 0.54
CA ILE A 19 3.81 2.54 0.35
C ILE A 19 4.64 1.40 0.97
N PHE A 20 4.07 0.61 1.84
CA PHE A 20 4.73 -0.53 2.49
C PHE A 20 4.02 -1.87 2.24
N GLY A 21 2.90 -1.85 1.51
CA GLY A 21 2.15 -3.04 1.16
C GLY A 21 2.99 -4.09 0.43
N ALA A 22 2.60 -5.35 0.54
CA ALA A 22 3.31 -6.44 -0.10
C ALA A 22 3.25 -6.30 -1.62
N ALA A 23 4.40 -6.46 -2.27
CA ALA A 23 4.42 -6.61 -3.72
C ALA A 23 4.11 -8.07 -4.07
N LYS A 24 3.07 -8.30 -4.86
CA LYS A 24 2.78 -9.62 -5.41
C LYS A 24 3.62 -9.82 -6.66
N ILE A 25 4.52 -10.80 -6.61
CA ILE A 25 5.33 -11.20 -7.76
C ILE A 25 4.82 -12.55 -8.27
N GLN A 26 4.56 -12.63 -9.56
CA GLN A 26 4.20 -13.87 -10.22
C GLN A 26 5.21 -14.18 -11.33
N ILE A 27 5.68 -15.42 -11.37
CA ILE A 27 6.62 -15.89 -12.38
C ILE A 27 5.87 -16.88 -13.27
N ARG A 28 5.65 -16.52 -14.55
CA ARG A 28 4.89 -17.30 -15.54
C ARG A 28 3.40 -17.51 -15.21
N GLY A 29 2.80 -16.58 -14.46
CA GLY A 29 1.39 -16.65 -14.07
C GLY A 29 1.11 -17.55 -12.87
N ALA A 30 -0.18 -17.75 -12.58
CA ALA A 30 -0.62 -18.60 -11.47
C ALA A 30 -0.34 -20.08 -11.81
N SER A 31 0.45 -20.75 -10.99
CA SER A 31 0.81 -22.17 -11.15
C SER A 31 -0.05 -23.12 -10.32
N THR A 32 -0.77 -22.59 -9.35
CA THR A 32 -1.67 -23.35 -8.46
C THR A 32 -3.01 -22.67 -8.32
N MET A 33 -4.06 -23.45 -8.04
CA MET A 33 -5.38 -22.90 -7.70
C MET A 33 -5.45 -22.40 -6.24
N GLY A 34 -4.38 -22.57 -5.47
CA GLY A 34 -4.29 -22.06 -4.10
C GLY A 34 -3.83 -20.61 -4.07
N ASN A 35 -4.01 -19.95 -2.93
CA ASN A 35 -3.77 -18.53 -2.74
C ASN A 35 -2.30 -18.10 -2.81
N ASN A 36 -1.33 -19.03 -2.65
CA ASN A 36 0.09 -18.69 -2.62
C ASN A 36 0.79 -19.06 -3.94
N ASN A 37 0.76 -18.16 -4.91
CA ASN A 37 1.48 -18.26 -6.18
C ASN A 37 2.76 -17.41 -6.21
N GLN A 38 3.23 -16.93 -5.05
CA GLN A 38 4.42 -16.10 -4.98
C GLN A 38 5.70 -16.93 -4.96
N PRO A 39 6.79 -16.44 -5.60
CA PRO A 39 8.11 -17.08 -5.50
C PRO A 39 8.68 -16.93 -4.09
N ILE A 40 9.60 -17.77 -3.72
CA ILE A 40 10.43 -17.56 -2.52
C ILE A 40 11.46 -16.47 -2.79
N TYR A 41 11.87 -15.81 -1.71
CA TYR A 41 12.95 -14.83 -1.73
C TYR A 41 14.15 -15.39 -0.98
N VAL A 42 15.32 -15.29 -1.59
CA VAL A 42 16.57 -15.80 -1.03
C VAL A 42 17.57 -14.67 -1.01
N VAL A 43 18.02 -14.27 0.16
CA VAL A 43 19.02 -13.21 0.34
C VAL A 43 20.31 -13.81 0.90
N ASP A 44 21.40 -13.72 0.15
CA ASP A 44 22.71 -14.32 0.50
C ASP A 44 22.59 -15.79 0.94
N GLY A 45 21.69 -16.56 0.30
CA GLY A 45 21.46 -17.97 0.58
C GLY A 45 20.41 -18.26 1.66
N VAL A 46 19.89 -17.26 2.36
CA VAL A 46 18.84 -17.40 3.39
C VAL A 46 17.47 -17.17 2.76
N ILE A 47 16.57 -18.15 2.94
CA ILE A 47 15.18 -18.02 2.49
C ILE A 47 14.42 -17.13 3.48
N LEU A 48 13.82 -16.04 2.96
CA LEU A 48 12.97 -15.15 3.74
C LEU A 48 11.52 -15.64 3.73
N ASP A 49 10.81 -15.36 4.81
CA ASP A 49 9.36 -15.52 4.87
C ASP A 49 8.71 -14.40 4.04
N ASN A 50 7.85 -14.79 3.09
CA ASN A 50 7.10 -13.86 2.25
C ASN A 50 5.60 -13.83 2.58
N ASN A 51 5.20 -14.35 3.74
CA ASN A 51 3.84 -14.22 4.21
C ASN A 51 3.51 -12.74 4.45
N VAL A 52 2.33 -12.34 4.01
CA VAL A 52 1.85 -10.97 4.23
C VAL A 52 1.45 -10.81 5.68
N SER A 53 1.98 -9.77 6.33
CA SER A 53 1.53 -9.41 7.68
C SER A 53 0.21 -8.66 7.58
N GLY A 54 -0.85 -9.28 8.02
CA GLY A 54 -2.21 -8.75 7.97
C GLY A 54 -3.24 -9.87 7.99
N ASN A 55 -4.50 -9.53 8.06
CA ASN A 55 -5.56 -10.53 8.02
C ASN A 55 -5.91 -10.79 6.55
N ASP A 56 -5.59 -12.01 6.08
CA ASP A 56 -5.75 -12.44 4.68
C ASP A 56 -7.18 -12.92 4.38
N ASP A 57 -8.11 -12.69 5.30
CA ASP A 57 -9.51 -13.07 5.10
C ASP A 57 -10.18 -12.12 4.09
N LEU A 58 -10.28 -12.59 2.86
CA LEU A 58 -11.08 -12.02 1.78
C LEU A 58 -12.59 -12.07 2.08
N ASN A 59 -13.00 -12.21 3.33
CA ASN A 59 -14.39 -12.15 3.74
C ASN A 59 -14.89 -10.69 3.64
N TRP A 60 -15.94 -10.52 2.89
CA TRP A 60 -16.75 -9.30 2.85
C TRP A 60 -17.00 -8.79 4.27
N GLY A 61 -16.41 -7.64 4.61
CA GLY A 61 -16.55 -7.00 5.93
C GLY A 61 -15.35 -7.14 6.86
N SER A 62 -14.32 -7.92 6.54
CA SER A 62 -13.08 -7.87 7.31
C SER A 62 -12.18 -6.73 6.79
N ASN A 63 -11.80 -5.85 7.69
CA ASN A 63 -10.79 -4.82 7.44
C ASN A 63 -9.42 -5.47 7.29
N SER A 64 -9.18 -6.14 6.15
CA SER A 64 -7.87 -6.71 5.87
C SER A 64 -6.87 -5.56 5.64
N SER A 65 -5.92 -5.42 6.53
CA SER A 65 -4.86 -4.42 6.42
C SER A 65 -3.59 -5.12 5.99
N ASP A 66 -3.06 -4.75 4.82
CA ASP A 66 -1.78 -5.25 4.35
C ASP A 66 -0.63 -4.40 4.90
N TYR A 67 0.09 -4.92 5.86
CA TYR A 67 1.30 -4.32 6.43
C TYR A 67 2.59 -4.78 5.74
N GLY A 68 2.46 -5.39 4.57
CA GLY A 68 3.60 -5.88 3.80
C GLY A 68 4.16 -7.21 4.30
N ASN A 69 5.26 -7.61 3.71
CA ASN A 69 6.02 -8.81 4.05
C ASN A 69 7.48 -8.45 4.39
N GLU A 70 8.32 -9.44 4.66
CA GLU A 70 9.73 -9.24 5.02
C GLU A 70 10.55 -8.46 3.97
N LEU A 71 10.08 -8.40 2.71
CA LEU A 71 10.76 -7.62 1.67
C LEU A 71 10.81 -6.12 1.95
N LYS A 72 9.85 -5.58 2.70
CA LYS A 72 9.85 -4.17 3.12
C LYS A 72 11.08 -3.81 3.95
N ASN A 73 11.65 -4.81 4.62
CA ASN A 73 12.82 -4.67 5.49
C ASN A 73 14.14 -4.62 4.71
N LEU A 74 14.13 -5.02 3.44
CA LEU A 74 15.33 -5.01 2.61
C LEU A 74 15.63 -3.62 2.07
N ASN A 75 16.91 -3.26 2.07
CA ASN A 75 17.39 -2.04 1.43
C ASN A 75 17.88 -2.34 0.00
N PRO A 76 17.19 -1.87 -1.05
CA PRO A 76 17.62 -2.12 -2.43
C PRO A 76 18.99 -1.54 -2.78
N ASP A 77 19.46 -0.51 -2.06
CA ASP A 77 20.76 0.09 -2.28
C ASP A 77 21.93 -0.84 -1.91
N ASP A 78 21.65 -1.87 -1.10
CA ASP A 78 22.62 -2.90 -0.72
C ASP A 78 22.65 -4.10 -1.69
N PHE A 79 21.79 -4.13 -2.73
CA PHE A 79 21.78 -5.22 -3.69
C PHE A 79 22.89 -5.07 -4.70
N GLU A 80 23.66 -6.15 -4.91
CA GLU A 80 24.62 -6.27 -5.99
C GLU A 80 23.96 -6.91 -7.22
N THR A 81 23.27 -8.03 -7.01
CA THR A 81 22.54 -8.73 -8.08
C THR A 81 21.18 -9.19 -7.62
N VAL A 82 20.23 -9.20 -8.56
CA VAL A 82 18.91 -9.81 -8.37
C VAL A 82 18.68 -10.75 -9.54
N SER A 83 18.54 -12.02 -9.27
CA SER A 83 18.31 -13.07 -10.25
C SER A 83 16.97 -13.75 -10.03
N VAL A 84 16.24 -14.05 -11.12
CA VAL A 84 14.96 -14.75 -11.03
C VAL A 84 15.13 -16.17 -11.58
N LEU A 85 14.96 -17.15 -10.70
CA LEU A 85 14.96 -18.56 -11.05
C LEU A 85 13.53 -19.03 -11.31
N LYS A 86 13.30 -19.60 -12.47
CA LYS A 86 11.98 -20.04 -12.92
C LYS A 86 11.78 -21.53 -12.64
N GLY A 87 10.63 -21.90 -12.05
CA GLY A 87 10.15 -23.27 -11.90
C GLY A 87 11.23 -24.33 -11.65
N ALA A 88 11.60 -25.13 -12.64
CA ALA A 88 12.52 -26.24 -12.50
C ALA A 88 13.91 -25.86 -11.93
N ALA A 89 14.45 -24.69 -12.28
CA ALA A 89 15.73 -24.24 -11.74
C ALA A 89 15.63 -23.88 -10.25
N ALA A 90 14.51 -23.29 -9.82
CA ALA A 90 14.27 -23.00 -8.44
C ALA A 90 13.99 -24.27 -7.61
N THR A 91 13.23 -25.22 -8.15
CA THR A 91 12.96 -26.50 -7.47
C THR A 91 14.21 -27.37 -7.32
N ALA A 92 15.12 -27.32 -8.27
CA ALA A 92 16.39 -28.03 -8.18
C ALA A 92 17.26 -27.54 -7.00
N LEU A 93 17.20 -26.24 -6.68
CA LEU A 93 17.99 -25.65 -5.60
C LEU A 93 17.26 -25.59 -4.26
N TYR A 94 15.95 -25.37 -4.27
CA TYR A 94 15.16 -25.08 -3.06
C TYR A 94 14.04 -26.10 -2.80
N GLY A 95 14.01 -27.20 -3.57
CA GLY A 95 13.00 -28.26 -3.42
C GLY A 95 11.58 -27.73 -3.68
N SER A 96 10.61 -28.29 -2.97
CA SER A 96 9.19 -27.93 -3.10
C SER A 96 8.88 -26.45 -2.85
N ARG A 97 9.69 -25.76 -2.04
CA ARG A 97 9.54 -24.32 -1.81
C ARG A 97 9.73 -23.49 -3.06
N GLY A 98 10.55 -23.97 -4.01
CA GLY A 98 10.83 -23.29 -5.28
C GLY A 98 9.81 -23.53 -6.39
N LEU A 99 8.65 -24.17 -6.16
CA LEU A 99 7.64 -24.49 -7.18
C LEU A 99 7.19 -23.27 -7.96
N ASN A 100 6.96 -22.17 -7.29
CA ASN A 100 6.54 -20.88 -7.88
C ASN A 100 7.72 -20.04 -8.38
N GLY A 101 8.95 -20.57 -8.35
CA GLY A 101 10.17 -19.86 -8.66
C GLY A 101 10.87 -19.29 -7.43
N ALA A 102 12.01 -18.65 -7.66
CA ALA A 102 12.78 -17.96 -6.62
C ALA A 102 13.35 -16.64 -7.12
N VAL A 103 13.33 -15.63 -6.28
CA VAL A 103 14.06 -14.36 -6.47
C VAL A 103 15.29 -14.43 -5.57
N VAL A 104 16.45 -14.55 -6.19
CA VAL A 104 17.75 -14.66 -5.49
C VAL A 104 18.43 -13.30 -5.51
N ILE A 105 18.70 -12.78 -4.33
CA ILE A 105 19.31 -11.48 -4.09
C ILE A 105 20.68 -11.72 -3.48
N THR A 106 21.71 -11.13 -4.09
CA THR A 106 23.06 -11.08 -3.51
C THR A 106 23.31 -9.67 -3.06
N THR A 107 23.72 -9.50 -1.80
CA THR A 107 24.08 -8.19 -1.28
C THR A 107 25.51 -7.80 -1.67
N LYS A 108 25.75 -6.49 -1.72
CA LYS A 108 27.08 -5.92 -1.99
C LYS A 108 28.11 -6.46 -1.00
N SER A 109 29.30 -6.65 -1.49
CA SER A 109 30.47 -7.03 -0.71
C SER A 109 31.61 -6.05 -0.98
N GLY A 110 32.61 -6.04 -0.11
CA GLY A 110 33.84 -5.32 -0.38
C GLY A 110 34.54 -5.93 -1.60
N LYS A 111 35.05 -5.09 -2.46
CA LYS A 111 35.87 -5.54 -3.60
C LYS A 111 37.33 -5.39 -3.25
N GLY A 112 38.15 -6.39 -3.58
CA GLY A 112 39.58 -6.31 -3.52
C GLY A 112 40.09 -5.15 -4.38
N GLY A 113 40.85 -4.27 -3.78
CA GLY A 113 41.45 -3.09 -4.41
C GLY A 113 42.08 -2.23 -3.33
N SER A 114 43.15 -1.52 -3.64
CA SER A 114 43.80 -0.64 -2.67
C SER A 114 42.96 0.62 -2.49
N GLY A 115 42.31 0.75 -1.34
CA GLY A 115 41.66 1.99 -0.95
C GLY A 115 40.31 1.81 -0.25
N LEU A 116 39.84 2.89 0.34
CA LEU A 116 38.55 3.04 0.96
C LEU A 116 37.59 3.70 -0.04
N GLY A 117 36.51 3.00 -0.39
CA GLY A 117 35.41 3.58 -1.16
C GLY A 117 34.29 4.04 -0.23
N ILE A 118 33.77 5.24 -0.47
CA ILE A 118 32.62 5.78 0.24
C ILE A 118 31.59 6.12 -0.82
N SER A 119 30.36 5.65 -0.62
CA SER A 119 29.21 6.02 -1.44
C SER A 119 28.12 6.63 -0.58
N PHE A 120 27.59 7.75 -1.03
CA PHE A 120 26.44 8.41 -0.44
C PHE A 120 25.37 8.59 -1.51
N SER A 121 24.14 8.20 -1.20
CA SER A 121 23.01 8.47 -2.06
C SER A 121 21.87 9.06 -1.24
N GLN A 122 21.17 10.02 -1.85
CA GLN A 122 20.00 10.66 -1.31
C GLN A 122 18.94 10.73 -2.41
N THR A 123 17.78 10.14 -2.15
CA THR A 123 16.65 10.18 -3.07
C THR A 123 15.49 10.92 -2.44
N PHE A 124 14.85 11.79 -3.21
CA PHE A 124 13.61 12.45 -2.86
C PHE A 124 12.55 12.09 -3.90
N GLY A 125 11.34 11.85 -3.46
CA GLY A 125 10.19 11.59 -4.32
C GLY A 125 8.97 12.36 -3.83
N ILE A 126 8.15 12.80 -4.76
CA ILE A 126 6.86 13.44 -4.51
C ILE A 126 5.83 12.68 -5.34
N ASP A 127 4.78 12.24 -4.68
CA ASP A 127 3.68 11.51 -5.28
C ASP A 127 2.41 12.37 -5.21
N HIS A 128 1.68 12.46 -6.32
CA HIS A 128 0.45 13.24 -6.40
C HIS A 128 -0.60 12.49 -7.21
N ALA A 129 -1.79 12.33 -6.63
CA ALA A 129 -2.95 11.81 -7.35
C ALA A 129 -3.49 12.89 -8.29
N TYR A 130 -3.48 12.65 -9.60
CA TYR A 130 -3.85 13.65 -10.59
C TYR A 130 -5.09 13.30 -11.39
N LYS A 131 -5.55 12.05 -11.32
CA LYS A 131 -6.70 11.57 -12.08
C LYS A 131 -7.43 10.47 -11.31
N THR A 132 -8.74 10.53 -11.35
CA THR A 132 -9.66 9.52 -10.83
C THR A 132 -10.55 9.01 -11.96
N PRO A 133 -11.22 7.87 -11.80
CA PRO A 133 -12.31 7.48 -12.69
C PRO A 133 -13.38 8.55 -12.76
N ASP A 134 -14.02 8.67 -13.90
CA ASP A 134 -15.19 9.53 -14.06
C ASP A 134 -16.38 8.89 -13.33
N ILE A 135 -16.94 9.60 -12.36
CA ILE A 135 -18.16 9.19 -11.65
C ILE A 135 -19.32 10.04 -12.10
N GLN A 136 -20.53 9.52 -11.96
CA GLN A 136 -21.75 10.26 -12.29
C GLN A 136 -21.88 11.49 -11.37
N THR A 137 -22.36 12.62 -11.89
CA THR A 137 -22.53 13.90 -11.17
C THR A 137 -23.95 14.47 -11.31
N VAL A 138 -24.91 13.63 -11.61
CA VAL A 138 -26.30 14.03 -11.86
C VAL A 138 -27.17 13.77 -10.65
N TYR A 139 -26.94 12.64 -9.96
CA TYR A 139 -27.72 12.19 -8.82
C TYR A 139 -26.84 12.15 -7.59
N GLY A 140 -27.36 12.56 -6.45
CA GLY A 140 -26.64 12.56 -5.20
C GLY A 140 -27.00 11.40 -4.30
N ASP A 141 -26.80 11.61 -3.01
CA ASP A 141 -27.14 10.64 -1.98
C ASP A 141 -28.67 10.57 -1.80
N GLY A 142 -29.15 9.38 -1.51
CA GLY A 142 -30.55 9.12 -1.32
C GLY A 142 -30.81 7.89 -0.47
N PRO A 143 -32.08 7.66 -0.08
CA PRO A 143 -32.40 6.50 0.71
C PRO A 143 -32.04 5.21 -0.04
N TYR A 144 -31.59 4.20 0.70
CA TYR A 144 -31.34 2.88 0.17
C TYR A 144 -32.60 2.31 -0.47
N VAL A 145 -32.55 2.09 -1.77
CA VAL A 145 -33.64 1.47 -2.52
C VAL A 145 -33.52 -0.04 -2.45
N GLY A 146 -33.72 -0.59 -1.28
CA GLY A 146 -34.25 -1.95 -1.24
C GLY A 146 -35.74 -1.84 -1.53
N ARG A 147 -36.29 -2.76 -2.27
CA ARG A 147 -37.75 -3.01 -2.31
C ARG A 147 -38.21 -3.44 -0.91
N TYR A 148 -38.15 -2.55 0.03
CA TYR A 148 -38.64 -2.76 1.38
C TYR A 148 -39.90 -1.92 1.51
N ASP A 149 -40.98 -2.59 1.52
CA ASP A 149 -42.21 -2.19 2.18
C ASP A 149 -41.92 -2.29 3.68
N ALA A 150 -41.26 -1.24 4.23
CA ALA A 150 -40.70 -1.28 5.60
C ALA A 150 -41.80 -1.24 6.67
N ASP A 151 -43.01 -0.82 6.30
CA ASP A 151 -44.14 -0.61 7.19
C ASP A 151 -45.35 -1.43 6.82
N GLY A 152 -45.33 -2.22 5.71
CA GLY A 152 -46.42 -3.09 5.31
C GLY A 152 -47.63 -2.33 4.77
N ASP A 153 -47.48 -1.05 4.47
CA ASP A 153 -48.56 -0.19 3.96
C ASP A 153 -48.58 -0.08 2.42
N GLY A 154 -47.70 -0.79 1.74
CA GLY A 154 -47.57 -0.79 0.28
C GLY A 154 -46.86 0.44 -0.31
N ASN A 155 -46.33 1.33 0.52
CA ASN A 155 -45.59 2.48 0.04
C ASN A 155 -44.14 2.09 -0.31
N ILE A 156 -43.86 2.05 -1.60
CA ILE A 156 -42.49 1.85 -2.09
C ILE A 156 -41.77 3.19 -1.98
N TRP A 157 -40.71 3.27 -1.13
CA TRP A 157 -39.81 4.42 -1.07
C TRP A 157 -39.25 4.72 -2.46
N GLN A 158 -39.50 5.93 -2.94
CA GLN A 158 -38.98 6.36 -4.23
C GLN A 158 -37.53 6.85 -4.03
N PRO A 159 -36.55 6.30 -4.74
CA PRO A 159 -35.15 6.71 -4.59
C PRO A 159 -34.89 8.18 -4.93
N THR A 160 -35.83 8.81 -5.56
CA THR A 160 -35.76 10.20 -6.02
C THR A 160 -36.27 11.21 -5.01
N GLN A 161 -36.71 10.77 -3.83
CA GLN A 161 -37.25 11.67 -2.79
C GLN A 161 -36.18 11.99 -1.74
N PHE A 162 -36.15 13.24 -1.29
CA PHE A 162 -35.37 13.64 -0.14
C PHE A 162 -35.99 13.09 1.14
N GLN A 163 -35.14 12.70 2.08
CA GLN A 163 -35.57 12.59 3.46
C GLN A 163 -35.86 13.98 4.03
N VAL A 164 -36.75 14.03 5.02
CA VAL A 164 -37.17 15.28 5.66
C VAL A 164 -36.91 15.14 7.15
N ASN A 165 -36.24 16.12 7.74
CA ASN A 165 -36.02 16.20 9.17
C ASN A 165 -37.29 16.65 9.92
N SER A 166 -37.25 16.67 11.25
CA SER A 166 -38.39 17.07 12.10
C SER A 166 -38.84 18.52 11.87
N ALA A 167 -38.01 19.37 11.26
CA ALA A 167 -38.34 20.74 10.90
C ALA A 167 -38.92 20.87 9.48
N GLY A 168 -39.13 19.75 8.77
CA GLY A 168 -39.66 19.74 7.40
C GLY A 168 -38.61 20.12 6.34
N GLN A 169 -37.32 20.13 6.67
CA GLN A 169 -36.24 20.44 5.74
C GLN A 169 -35.68 19.17 5.13
N HIS A 170 -35.24 19.21 3.87
CA HIS A 170 -34.50 18.11 3.27
C HIS A 170 -33.22 17.82 4.05
N THR A 171 -32.89 16.55 4.24
CA THR A 171 -31.72 16.12 5.03
C THR A 171 -30.97 14.96 4.39
N LEU A 172 -29.64 14.95 4.59
CA LEU A 172 -28.77 13.82 4.29
C LEU A 172 -28.61 12.88 5.50
N ILE A 173 -29.08 13.28 6.68
CA ILE A 173 -28.98 12.45 7.88
C ILE A 173 -29.86 11.20 7.70
N GLY A 174 -29.24 10.03 7.91
CA GLY A 174 -29.91 8.74 7.77
C GLY A 174 -30.03 8.24 6.32
N THR A 175 -29.47 8.96 5.33
CA THR A 175 -29.30 8.43 3.98
C THR A 175 -28.14 7.44 3.95
N TRP A 176 -28.30 6.35 3.21
CA TRP A 176 -27.25 5.38 2.97
C TRP A 176 -26.79 5.54 1.52
N GLY A 177 -25.55 6.00 1.34
CA GLY A 177 -24.97 6.34 0.06
C GLY A 177 -25.17 5.29 -1.04
N THR A 178 -26.21 5.48 -1.84
CA THR A 178 -26.50 4.60 -2.99
C THR A 178 -26.10 5.23 -4.32
N GLY A 179 -25.78 6.55 -4.33
CA GLY A 179 -25.47 7.29 -5.55
C GLY A 179 -26.62 7.45 -6.54
N PHE A 180 -27.86 7.08 -6.13
CA PHE A 180 -29.08 7.15 -6.96
C PHE A 180 -30.22 7.87 -6.22
N GLY A 181 -29.88 8.83 -5.39
CA GLY A 181 -30.83 9.71 -4.72
C GLY A 181 -31.44 10.76 -5.65
N PRO A 182 -31.99 11.84 -5.09
CA PRO A 182 -32.54 12.92 -5.87
C PRO A 182 -31.51 13.55 -6.82
N LYS A 183 -32.01 14.07 -7.94
CA LYS A 183 -31.18 14.85 -8.86
C LYS A 183 -30.71 16.14 -8.19
N TYR A 184 -29.45 16.51 -8.42
CA TYR A 184 -28.93 17.77 -7.93
C TYR A 184 -29.73 18.95 -8.51
N ASP A 185 -30.25 19.79 -7.64
CA ASP A 185 -31.08 20.95 -7.97
C ASP A 185 -30.55 22.27 -7.37
N GLY A 186 -29.47 22.18 -6.60
CA GLY A 186 -28.89 23.36 -5.92
C GLY A 186 -29.70 23.84 -4.71
N SER A 187 -30.68 23.08 -4.25
CA SER A 187 -31.47 23.43 -3.05
C SER A 187 -30.61 23.36 -1.80
N GLN A 188 -31.10 24.02 -0.72
CA GLN A 188 -30.48 23.90 0.59
C GLN A 188 -30.92 22.60 1.24
N ILE A 189 -29.96 21.84 1.79
CA ILE A 189 -30.17 20.57 2.44
C ILE A 189 -29.38 20.52 3.74
N GLU A 190 -29.93 19.87 4.74
CA GLU A 190 -29.20 19.59 5.97
C GLU A 190 -28.13 18.52 5.72
N ASN A 191 -26.90 18.85 6.05
CA ASN A 191 -25.74 17.97 5.93
C ASN A 191 -25.71 16.97 7.10
N TYR A 192 -24.83 15.97 7.02
CA TYR A 192 -24.61 14.93 8.05
C TYR A 192 -24.32 15.44 9.44
N ASP A 193 -23.86 16.69 9.59
CA ASP A 193 -23.57 17.33 10.87
C ASP A 193 -24.66 18.29 11.36
N GLY A 194 -25.79 18.36 10.68
CA GLY A 194 -26.88 19.27 10.97
C GLY A 194 -26.69 20.70 10.41
N THR A 195 -25.61 20.99 9.72
CA THR A 195 -25.42 22.28 9.06
C THR A 195 -26.12 22.31 7.70
N MET A 196 -26.55 23.48 7.26
CA MET A 196 -27.15 23.63 5.93
C MET A 196 -26.06 23.75 4.86
N THR A 197 -26.21 22.99 3.78
CA THR A 197 -25.32 23.02 2.61
C THR A 197 -26.11 23.04 1.32
N THR A 198 -25.44 23.30 0.20
CA THR A 198 -26.08 23.24 -1.12
C THR A 198 -26.04 21.82 -1.67
N TYR A 199 -27.17 21.31 -2.09
CA TYR A 199 -27.28 19.99 -2.73
C TYR A 199 -26.73 20.04 -4.16
N SER A 200 -25.45 19.80 -4.27
CA SER A 200 -24.70 19.85 -5.54
C SER A 200 -23.54 18.86 -5.52
N PRO A 201 -23.06 18.41 -6.69
CA PRO A 201 -21.90 17.55 -6.74
C PRO A 201 -20.62 18.31 -6.38
N HIS A 202 -19.78 17.72 -5.56
CA HIS A 202 -18.44 18.22 -5.30
C HIS A 202 -17.49 17.76 -6.43
N LYS A 203 -16.94 18.69 -7.18
CA LYS A 203 -16.28 18.42 -8.47
C LYS A 203 -15.10 17.45 -8.38
N ASN A 204 -14.31 17.51 -7.31
CA ASN A 204 -13.09 16.73 -7.15
C ASN A 204 -13.14 15.83 -5.91
N ASN A 205 -14.33 15.42 -5.48
CA ASN A 205 -14.51 14.74 -4.21
C ASN A 205 -13.56 13.55 -3.99
N MET A 206 -13.32 12.72 -4.99
CA MET A 206 -12.41 11.61 -4.89
C MET A 206 -10.94 12.05 -4.84
N LEU A 207 -10.54 13.07 -5.61
CA LEU A 207 -9.17 13.59 -5.59
C LEU A 207 -8.84 14.28 -4.27
N ASP A 208 -9.80 14.97 -3.68
CA ASP A 208 -9.63 15.75 -2.46
C ASP A 208 -9.45 14.85 -1.21
N MET A 209 -9.71 13.54 -1.34
CA MET A 209 -9.36 12.54 -0.32
C MET A 209 -7.85 12.30 -0.23
N TYR A 210 -7.12 12.52 -1.30
CA TYR A 210 -5.68 12.30 -1.35
C TYR A 210 -4.90 13.54 -0.91
N GLN A 211 -3.69 13.30 -0.46
CA GLN A 211 -2.70 14.33 -0.13
C GLN A 211 -1.49 14.20 -1.06
N ILE A 212 -0.59 15.15 -0.99
CA ILE A 212 0.73 15.03 -1.61
C ILE A 212 1.54 14.07 -0.75
N GLY A 213 2.00 12.98 -1.35
CA GLY A 213 2.92 12.04 -0.73
C GLY A 213 4.36 12.53 -0.87
N PHE A 214 5.17 12.21 0.12
CA PHE A 214 6.59 12.54 0.13
C PHE A 214 7.41 11.32 0.55
N ASN A 215 8.50 11.05 -0.14
CA ASN A 215 9.40 9.99 0.26
C ASN A 215 10.86 10.43 0.17
N THR A 216 11.66 9.93 1.11
CA THR A 216 13.10 10.15 1.14
C THR A 216 13.80 8.85 1.49
N ASN A 217 14.96 8.62 0.88
CA ASN A 217 15.83 7.50 1.20
C ASN A 217 17.28 8.02 1.20
N THR A 218 17.91 7.89 2.35
CA THR A 218 19.33 8.25 2.57
C THR A 218 20.10 6.96 2.74
N ASN A 219 21.18 6.79 2.00
CA ASN A 219 22.06 5.64 2.14
C ASN A 219 23.52 6.08 2.15
N LEU A 220 24.27 5.58 3.12
CA LEU A 220 25.71 5.74 3.23
C LEU A 220 26.35 4.36 3.26
N ALA A 221 27.33 4.11 2.40
CA ALA A 221 28.07 2.86 2.42
C ALA A 221 29.55 3.11 2.33
N ILE A 222 30.31 2.27 3.02
CA ILE A 222 31.75 2.25 3.06
C ILE A 222 32.22 0.85 2.67
N HIS A 223 33.13 0.74 1.74
CA HIS A 223 33.67 -0.54 1.32
C HIS A 223 35.17 -0.43 1.03
N GLY A 224 35.85 -1.53 1.15
CA GLY A 224 37.28 -1.57 0.89
C GLY A 224 37.85 -2.96 1.11
N GLY A 225 39.15 -3.03 0.99
CA GLY A 225 39.86 -4.27 1.26
C GLY A 225 41.12 -4.39 0.44
N ASN A 226 41.71 -5.57 0.53
CA ASN A 226 42.88 -6.02 -0.23
C ASN A 226 42.62 -7.44 -0.76
N ASP A 227 43.60 -8.07 -1.36
CA ASP A 227 43.47 -9.42 -1.94
C ASP A 227 43.11 -10.49 -0.93
N LYS A 228 43.30 -10.26 0.38
CA LYS A 228 42.98 -11.20 1.44
C LYS A 228 41.72 -10.86 2.23
N THR A 229 41.45 -9.57 2.42
CA THR A 229 40.35 -9.13 3.28
C THR A 229 39.53 -8.09 2.56
N THR A 230 38.21 -8.26 2.53
CA THR A 230 37.29 -7.26 2.02
C THR A 230 36.23 -6.96 3.05
N PHE A 231 35.72 -5.75 3.04
CA PHE A 231 34.60 -5.35 3.89
C PHE A 231 33.64 -4.42 3.16
N TYR A 232 32.38 -4.49 3.55
CA TYR A 232 31.31 -3.59 3.16
C TYR A 232 30.49 -3.26 4.40
N ALA A 233 30.19 -2.01 4.61
CA ALA A 233 29.25 -1.56 5.65
C ALA A 233 28.35 -0.50 5.08
N SER A 234 27.05 -0.60 5.33
CA SER A 234 26.07 0.40 4.92
C SER A 234 25.08 0.73 6.04
N MET A 235 24.57 1.94 5.99
CA MET A 235 23.47 2.41 6.83
C MET A 235 22.48 3.17 5.95
N SER A 236 21.20 2.88 6.10
CA SER A 236 20.16 3.61 5.40
C SER A 236 19.00 4.02 6.31
N TYR A 237 18.40 5.15 5.96
CA TYR A 237 17.16 5.64 6.52
C TYR A 237 16.18 5.95 5.40
N LYS A 238 14.99 5.38 5.48
CA LYS A 238 13.88 5.67 4.58
C LYS A 238 12.71 6.22 5.39
N HIS A 239 12.15 7.33 4.92
CA HIS A 239 10.89 7.86 5.38
C HIS A 239 9.96 8.08 4.19
N ALA A 240 8.71 7.71 4.33
CA ALA A 240 7.72 7.90 3.28
C ALA A 240 6.34 8.20 3.87
N GLU A 241 5.67 9.17 3.25
CA GLU A 241 4.27 9.52 3.47
C GLU A 241 3.51 9.27 2.18
N SER A 242 2.41 8.52 2.27
CA SER A 242 1.59 8.15 1.12
C SER A 242 0.71 9.31 0.65
N THR A 243 0.19 9.19 -0.55
CA THR A 243 -0.94 10.01 -1.01
C THR A 243 -2.22 9.74 -0.21
N THR A 244 -2.34 8.57 0.42
CA THR A 244 -3.41 8.29 1.38
C THR A 244 -3.07 8.92 2.73
N PRO A 245 -3.94 9.75 3.32
CA PRO A 245 -3.69 10.38 4.61
C PRO A 245 -3.34 9.38 5.72
N ASN A 246 -2.46 9.78 6.64
CA ASN A 246 -2.02 8.99 7.79
C ASN A 246 -1.29 7.67 7.48
N ASN A 247 -1.04 7.36 6.22
CA ASN A 247 -0.28 6.19 5.82
C ASN A 247 1.20 6.56 5.71
N THR A 248 2.01 6.11 6.67
CA THR A 248 3.43 6.44 6.78
C THR A 248 4.30 5.21 6.94
N PHE A 249 5.54 5.31 6.53
CA PHE A 249 6.53 4.24 6.64
C PHE A 249 7.90 4.80 6.99
N GLU A 250 8.53 4.20 7.98
CA GLU A 250 9.91 4.47 8.35
C GLU A 250 10.70 3.17 8.36
N ARG A 251 11.95 3.22 7.92
CA ARG A 251 12.87 2.09 7.99
C ARG A 251 14.30 2.57 8.26
N TYR A 252 14.92 1.90 9.21
CA TYR A 252 16.37 1.96 9.44
C TYR A 252 16.96 0.62 9.07
N SER A 253 18.02 0.60 8.28
CA SER A 253 18.75 -0.63 7.98
C SER A 253 20.25 -0.45 8.09
N PHE A 254 20.89 -1.54 8.46
CA PHE A 254 22.32 -1.62 8.65
C PHE A 254 22.83 -2.96 8.15
N LEU A 255 23.81 -2.96 7.28
CA LEU A 255 24.47 -4.14 6.75
C LEU A 255 25.97 -4.04 6.96
N VAL A 256 26.57 -5.08 7.52
CA VAL A 256 28.03 -5.26 7.54
C VAL A 256 28.35 -6.62 6.97
N LYS A 257 29.29 -6.67 6.06
CA LYS A 257 29.80 -7.91 5.46
C LYS A 257 31.31 -7.83 5.37
N ALA A 258 31.99 -8.89 5.84
CA ALA A 258 33.42 -9.00 5.76
C ALA A 258 33.79 -10.41 5.26
N THR A 259 34.84 -10.48 4.43
CA THR A 259 35.40 -11.74 3.98
C THR A 259 36.88 -11.73 4.20
N HIS A 260 37.45 -12.87 4.59
CA HIS A 260 38.88 -13.04 4.79
C HIS A 260 39.35 -14.39 4.26
N LYS A 261 40.37 -14.38 3.41
CA LYS A 261 41.07 -15.57 2.94
C LYS A 261 42.11 -15.95 3.97
N LEU A 262 41.85 -17.00 4.73
CA LEU A 262 42.79 -17.55 5.70
C LEU A 262 44.00 -18.18 4.98
N ASN A 263 43.72 -18.91 3.90
CA ASN A 263 44.73 -19.51 3.01
C ASN A 263 44.07 -19.81 1.67
N ASP A 264 44.78 -20.49 0.76
CA ASP A 264 44.26 -20.81 -0.60
C ASP A 264 43.08 -21.81 -0.62
N TRP A 265 42.74 -22.40 0.53
CA TRP A 265 41.75 -23.44 0.66
C TRP A 265 40.54 -23.02 1.51
N VAL A 266 40.69 -21.97 2.32
CA VAL A 266 39.67 -21.57 3.30
C VAL A 266 39.43 -20.07 3.23
N ASP A 267 38.21 -19.73 2.87
CA ASP A 267 37.65 -18.38 2.97
C ASP A 267 36.64 -18.32 4.12
N VAL A 268 36.72 -17.29 4.94
CA VAL A 268 35.75 -17.01 6.00
C VAL A 268 34.96 -15.77 5.62
N ALA A 269 33.64 -15.88 5.67
CA ALA A 269 32.73 -14.76 5.46
C ALA A 269 31.79 -14.60 6.66
N ALA A 270 31.61 -13.35 7.09
CA ALA A 270 30.63 -13.00 8.11
C ALA A 270 29.78 -11.85 7.61
N SER A 271 28.47 -11.92 7.87
CA SER A 271 27.54 -10.84 7.56
C SER A 271 26.53 -10.62 8.69
N VAL A 272 26.21 -9.36 8.94
CA VAL A 272 25.14 -8.94 9.84
C VAL A 272 24.24 -8.00 9.06
N ASN A 273 22.98 -8.36 8.95
CA ASN A 273 21.96 -7.51 8.37
C ASN A 273 20.89 -7.24 9.43
N PHE A 274 20.72 -5.99 9.78
CA PHE A 274 19.69 -5.54 10.71
C PHE A 274 18.78 -4.54 10.01
N SER A 275 17.50 -4.70 10.18
CA SER A 275 16.49 -3.75 9.70
C SER A 275 15.36 -3.63 10.70
N ASN A 276 14.92 -2.41 10.91
CA ASN A 276 13.70 -2.11 11.67
C ASN A 276 12.81 -1.23 10.82
N SER A 277 11.56 -1.63 10.66
CA SER A 277 10.57 -0.87 9.90
C SER A 277 9.31 -0.62 10.73
N THR A 278 8.79 0.59 10.64
CA THR A 278 7.58 1.02 11.33
C THR A 278 6.55 1.47 10.30
N PRO A 279 5.72 0.56 9.78
CA PRO A 279 4.56 0.90 8.99
C PRO A 279 3.45 1.43 9.90
N ARG A 280 2.77 2.48 9.49
CA ARG A 280 1.60 3.03 10.18
C ARG A 280 0.43 3.14 9.22
N ASN A 281 -0.74 2.69 9.68
CA ASN A 281 -2.02 2.80 9.00
C ASN A 281 -1.94 2.31 7.56
N ALA A 282 -2.15 1.02 7.35
CA ALA A 282 -2.27 0.47 6.00
C ALA A 282 -3.27 1.29 5.18
N ALA A 283 -2.91 1.58 3.93
CA ALA A 283 -3.80 2.30 3.05
C ALA A 283 -5.08 1.47 2.85
N ARG A 284 -6.23 2.12 2.98
CA ARG A 284 -7.49 1.57 2.48
C ARG A 284 -7.68 2.00 1.03
N ASN A 285 -8.38 1.19 0.27
CA ASN A 285 -8.80 1.57 -1.07
C ASN A 285 -9.91 2.64 -0.99
N ILE A 286 -9.49 3.90 -0.85
CA ILE A 286 -10.41 5.04 -0.80
C ILE A 286 -11.32 5.06 -2.04
N GLY A 287 -10.79 4.67 -3.20
CA GLY A 287 -11.53 4.64 -4.45
C GLY A 287 -12.71 3.67 -4.47
N GLU A 288 -12.65 2.59 -3.70
CA GLU A 288 -13.71 1.60 -3.64
C GLU A 288 -15.03 2.21 -3.18
N ASN A 289 -15.01 3.04 -2.15
CA ASN A 289 -16.21 3.68 -1.63
C ASN A 289 -16.88 4.63 -2.63
N PHE A 290 -16.12 5.25 -3.53
CA PHE A 290 -16.68 6.07 -4.61
C PHE A 290 -17.22 5.21 -5.75
N VAL A 291 -16.55 4.14 -6.10
CA VAL A 291 -16.96 3.26 -7.21
C VAL A 291 -18.17 2.44 -6.86
N ASN A 292 -18.27 1.94 -5.63
CA ASN A 292 -19.45 1.16 -5.18
C ASN A 292 -20.65 2.04 -4.77
N GLY A 293 -20.50 3.37 -4.82
CA GLY A 293 -21.57 4.32 -4.54
C GLY A 293 -21.81 4.61 -3.06
N THR A 294 -20.97 4.09 -2.15
CA THR A 294 -21.07 4.41 -0.71
C THR A 294 -20.82 5.90 -0.45
N TRP A 295 -19.86 6.47 -1.17
CA TRP A 295 -19.61 7.91 -1.14
C TRP A 295 -20.10 8.54 -2.43
N THR A 296 -21.08 9.39 -2.29
CA THR A 296 -21.75 10.04 -3.42
C THR A 296 -21.04 11.31 -3.88
N PRO A 297 -21.34 11.84 -5.07
CA PRO A 297 -20.71 13.06 -5.57
C PRO A 297 -20.89 14.30 -4.69
N ASN A 298 -21.89 14.35 -3.82
CA ASN A 298 -22.08 15.47 -2.87
C ASN A 298 -21.25 15.35 -1.59
N TYR A 299 -20.56 14.22 -1.41
CA TYR A 299 -19.67 14.03 -0.27
C TYR A 299 -18.46 14.98 -0.37
N ASP A 300 -18.27 15.83 0.63
CA ASP A 300 -17.11 16.72 0.73
C ASP A 300 -16.03 16.08 1.63
N PRO A 301 -14.97 15.52 1.03
CA PRO A 301 -13.92 14.87 1.81
C PRO A 301 -13.13 15.84 2.71
N GLN A 302 -13.04 17.11 2.36
CA GLN A 302 -12.34 18.11 3.18
C GLN A 302 -13.09 18.35 4.50
N TYR A 303 -14.41 18.38 4.42
CA TYR A 303 -15.26 18.49 5.60
C TYR A 303 -15.02 17.32 6.57
N PHE A 304 -15.08 16.09 6.07
CA PHE A 304 -14.87 14.90 6.88
C PHE A 304 -13.42 14.78 7.35
N ARG A 305 -12.44 15.08 6.52
CA ARG A 305 -11.03 15.05 6.89
C ARG A 305 -10.72 15.97 8.07
N ASN A 306 -11.32 17.16 8.11
CA ASN A 306 -11.12 18.12 9.19
C ASN A 306 -11.85 17.74 10.48
N LYS A 307 -12.89 16.92 10.40
CA LYS A 307 -13.68 16.45 11.56
C LYS A 307 -13.29 15.05 12.08
N TYR A 308 -12.36 14.38 11.43
CA TYR A 308 -11.85 13.07 11.88
C TYR A 308 -11.15 13.13 13.26
N LEU A 309 -10.72 14.29 13.67
CA LEU A 309 -10.27 14.55 15.02
C LEU A 309 -11.53 15.01 15.82
N GLY A 310 -12.23 14.06 16.39
CA GLY A 310 -13.32 14.39 17.31
C GLY A 310 -12.85 15.35 18.42
N GLU A 311 -13.78 16.02 19.08
CA GLU A 311 -13.52 17.00 20.15
C GLU A 311 -12.55 16.51 21.25
N HIS A 312 -12.26 15.22 21.29
CA HIS A 312 -11.37 14.57 22.25
C HIS A 312 -10.12 13.95 21.60
N GLY A 313 -9.76 14.31 20.36
CA GLY A 313 -8.57 13.80 19.67
C GLY A 313 -8.63 12.30 19.32
N GLY A 314 -9.75 11.65 19.48
CA GLY A 314 -10.01 10.30 19.01
C GLY A 314 -10.45 10.32 17.56
N VAL A 315 -10.01 9.33 16.78
CA VAL A 315 -10.59 9.06 15.45
C VAL A 315 -12.06 8.72 15.70
N ALA A 316 -12.97 9.58 15.25
CA ALA A 316 -14.36 9.18 15.17
C ALA A 316 -14.39 7.97 14.20
N SER A 317 -14.61 6.77 14.71
CA SER A 317 -14.92 5.64 13.88
C SER A 317 -16.28 5.96 13.26
N THR A 318 -16.26 6.49 12.07
CA THR A 318 -17.42 6.39 11.23
C THR A 318 -17.44 4.94 10.77
N ASP A 319 -18.31 4.16 11.32
CA ASP A 319 -18.76 2.90 10.76
C ASP A 319 -19.40 3.21 9.39
N TYR A 320 -18.56 3.39 8.38
CA TYR A 320 -18.98 3.53 6.99
C TYR A 320 -18.22 2.55 6.12
#